data_c0b47f01f22f43f5606cbab0c12dd24e
#
_entry.id   c0b47f01f22f43f5606cbab0c12dd24e
#
_cell.length_a   1.000
_cell.length_b   1.000
_cell.length_c   1.000
_cell.angle_alpha   90.00
_cell.angle_beta   90.00
_cell.angle_gamma   90.00
#
_symmetry.space_group_name_H-M   'P 1'
#
loop_
_entity.id
_entity.type
_entity.pdbx_description
1 polymer ?
#
loop_
_entity_poly.entity_id
_entity_poly.type
_entity_poly.pdbx_seq_one_letter_code
_entity_poly.pdbx_strand_id
1 'polypeptide(L)'
;MKKDSMQRGLAILLVFALAVSTSYYLFLWPGRTVETMAHPGRFGTETVVIDAGHGGEDGGAVSKAGNVESHVNLAIATRLDHILGLFGANVVMLRTEDVSLHDDSASTLREKKVSDLHNRVARIEATPHATLISIHQNTYDGSSRYHGAQVF
;
A
#
# COMPACT_ATOMS: atom_id res chain seq x y z
N MET A 1 -60.05 -4.73 -1.11
CA MET A 1 -59.13 -5.23 -2.18
C MET A 1 -58.61 -4.14 -3.14
N LYS A 2 -59.44 -3.31 -3.84
CA LYS A 2 -58.93 -2.28 -4.76
C LYS A 2 -58.14 -1.16 -4.09
N LYS A 3 -58.50 -0.71 -2.87
CA LYS A 3 -57.86 0.39 -2.14
C LYS A 3 -56.43 -0.01 -1.68
N ASP A 4 -56.21 -1.26 -1.24
CA ASP A 4 -54.92 -1.75 -0.78
C ASP A 4 -53.93 -1.93 -1.94
N SER A 5 -54.43 -2.36 -3.12
CA SER A 5 -53.63 -2.45 -4.34
C SER A 5 -53.14 -1.10 -4.83
N MET A 6 -54.02 -0.07 -4.75
CA MET A 6 -53.68 1.30 -5.12
C MET A 6 -52.69 1.93 -4.16
N GLN A 7 -52.82 1.68 -2.85
CA GLN A 7 -51.87 2.15 -1.85
C GLN A 7 -50.47 1.51 -2.00
N ARG A 8 -50.43 0.21 -2.30
CA ARG A 8 -49.16 -0.51 -2.60
C ARG A 8 -48.48 0.05 -3.86
N GLY A 9 -49.27 0.29 -4.93
CA GLY A 9 -48.75 0.92 -6.15
C GLY A 9 -48.14 2.30 -5.91
N LEU A 10 -48.83 3.13 -5.11
CA LEU A 10 -48.36 4.48 -4.76
C LEU A 10 -47.07 4.41 -3.91
N ALA A 11 -47.00 3.48 -2.95
CA ALA A 11 -45.81 3.29 -2.13
C ALA A 11 -44.57 2.87 -2.96
N ILE A 12 -44.79 1.95 -3.91
CA ILE A 12 -43.71 1.51 -4.82
C ILE A 12 -43.20 2.66 -5.69
N LEU A 13 -44.14 3.47 -6.23
CA LEU A 13 -43.79 4.67 -7.03
C LEU A 13 -42.99 5.68 -6.22
N LEU A 14 -43.37 5.92 -4.96
CA LEU A 14 -42.67 6.85 -4.08
C LEU A 14 -41.24 6.35 -3.75
N VAL A 15 -41.08 5.07 -3.45
CA VAL A 15 -39.76 4.46 -3.21
C VAL A 15 -38.88 4.54 -4.45
N PHE A 16 -39.46 4.26 -5.63
CA PHE A 16 -38.72 4.35 -6.89
C PHE A 16 -38.30 5.82 -7.20
N ALA A 17 -39.21 6.78 -7.03
CA ALA A 17 -38.90 8.19 -7.21
C ALA A 17 -37.81 8.68 -6.24
N LEU A 18 -37.84 8.20 -4.98
CA LEU A 18 -36.82 8.52 -3.99
C LEU A 18 -35.45 7.91 -4.38
N ALA A 19 -35.42 6.67 -4.84
CA ALA A 19 -34.21 6.01 -5.28
C ALA A 19 -33.59 6.69 -6.52
N VAL A 20 -34.42 7.08 -7.50
CA VAL A 20 -33.97 7.81 -8.69
C VAL A 20 -33.45 9.19 -8.32
N SER A 21 -34.14 9.93 -7.45
CA SER A 21 -33.72 11.26 -7.03
C SER A 21 -32.43 11.24 -6.21
N THR A 22 -32.26 10.23 -5.34
CA THR A 22 -30.99 10.03 -4.60
C THR A 22 -29.84 9.65 -5.53
N SER A 23 -30.07 8.76 -6.48
CA SER A 23 -29.06 8.38 -7.49
C SER A 23 -28.68 9.58 -8.37
N TYR A 24 -29.67 10.34 -8.82
CA TYR A 24 -29.46 11.57 -9.59
C TYR A 24 -28.67 12.60 -8.79
N TYR A 25 -29.00 12.81 -7.53
CA TYR A 25 -28.29 13.71 -6.62
C TYR A 25 -26.85 13.28 -6.37
N LEU A 26 -26.60 11.98 -6.16
CA LEU A 26 -25.26 11.44 -5.98
C LEU A 26 -24.41 11.48 -7.26
N PHE A 27 -25.05 11.32 -8.43
CA PHE A 27 -24.34 11.27 -9.72
C PHE A 27 -24.09 12.66 -10.32
N LEU A 28 -24.98 13.63 -10.11
CA LEU A 28 -24.90 14.99 -10.67
C LEU A 28 -24.37 16.05 -9.69
N TRP A 29 -23.99 15.66 -8.47
CA TRP A 29 -23.29 16.58 -7.58
C TRP A 29 -21.77 16.46 -7.81
N PRO A 30 -21.23 17.12 -8.85
CA PRO A 30 -19.80 17.11 -9.09
C PRO A 30 -19.16 17.97 -8.00
N GLY A 31 -18.41 17.36 -7.10
CA GLY A 31 -17.54 18.10 -6.22
C GLY A 31 -17.71 17.95 -4.71
N ARG A 32 -18.54 17.03 -4.23
CA ARG A 32 -18.22 16.42 -2.94
C ARG A 32 -17.32 15.22 -3.20
N THR A 33 -16.07 15.48 -3.55
CA THR A 33 -15.05 14.65 -2.97
C THR A 33 -15.43 14.55 -1.50
N VAL A 34 -15.89 13.38 -1.06
CA VAL A 34 -15.80 13.04 0.33
C VAL A 34 -14.35 13.40 0.63
N GLU A 35 -14.09 14.48 1.37
CA GLU A 35 -12.84 14.63 2.06
C GLU A 35 -12.82 13.43 3.00
N THR A 36 -12.41 12.29 2.41
CA THR A 36 -12.06 11.11 3.16
C THR A 36 -11.09 11.65 4.18
N MET A 37 -11.33 11.45 5.42
CA MET A 37 -10.66 11.87 6.64
C MET A 37 -9.14 12.09 6.53
N ALA A 38 -8.70 12.62 5.42
CA ALA A 38 -7.44 13.27 5.22
C ALA A 38 -7.49 14.54 6.06
N HIS A 39 -7.47 14.35 7.37
CA HIS A 39 -7.04 15.40 8.25
C HIS A 39 -5.59 15.65 7.86
N PRO A 40 -5.26 16.80 7.22
CA PRO A 40 -3.88 17.15 6.90
C PRO A 40 -3.01 17.25 8.13
N GLY A 41 -3.50 16.92 9.30
CA GLY A 41 -2.86 17.09 10.59
C GLY A 41 -2.23 15.86 11.21
N ARG A 42 -2.50 14.64 10.73
CA ARG A 42 -1.98 13.45 11.44
C ARG A 42 -0.58 13.04 10.98
N PHE A 43 -0.26 13.24 9.70
CA PHE A 43 1.07 12.99 9.12
C PHE A 43 1.75 14.27 8.62
N GLY A 44 1.05 15.43 8.63
CA GLY A 44 1.61 16.70 8.21
C GLY A 44 2.09 16.68 6.75
N THR A 45 3.29 17.24 6.52
CA THR A 45 3.99 17.23 5.23
C THR A 45 4.94 16.05 5.10
N GLU A 46 4.97 15.13 6.06
CA GLU A 46 5.87 13.99 6.06
C GLU A 46 5.45 12.97 5.01
N THR A 47 6.44 12.41 4.33
CA THR A 47 6.26 11.32 3.39
C THR A 47 6.82 10.03 4.00
N VAL A 48 6.02 8.97 4.03
CA VAL A 48 6.48 7.66 4.44
C VAL A 48 7.04 6.95 3.22
N VAL A 49 8.34 6.67 3.22
CA VAL A 49 8.99 5.85 2.19
C VAL A 49 9.00 4.41 2.69
N ILE A 50 8.36 3.51 1.93
CA ILE A 50 8.33 2.08 2.23
C ILE A 50 9.32 1.36 1.32
N ASP A 51 10.32 0.75 1.93
CA ASP A 51 11.31 -0.08 1.28
C ASP A 51 11.01 -1.56 1.54
N ALA A 52 10.50 -2.26 0.54
CA ALA A 52 10.40 -3.71 0.57
C ALA A 52 11.77 -4.30 0.20
N GLY A 53 12.53 -4.76 1.18
CA GLY A 53 13.89 -5.25 0.99
C GLY A 53 13.98 -6.37 -0.06
N HIS A 54 15.15 -6.48 -0.70
CA HIS A 54 15.42 -7.42 -1.80
C HIS A 54 14.54 -7.18 -3.04
N GLY A 55 14.52 -8.12 -3.98
CA GLY A 55 13.68 -8.10 -5.19
C GLY A 55 14.38 -8.64 -6.42
N GLY A 56 13.62 -9.21 -7.36
CA GLY A 56 14.13 -9.80 -8.57
C GLY A 56 15.11 -10.94 -8.31
N GLU A 57 16.33 -10.84 -8.84
CA GLU A 57 17.37 -11.88 -8.67
C GLU A 57 17.87 -12.02 -7.21
N ASP A 58 17.77 -10.96 -6.41
CA ASP A 58 18.07 -11.03 -4.96
C ASP A 58 16.80 -11.37 -4.19
N GLY A 59 16.50 -12.63 -4.05
CA GLY A 59 15.33 -13.11 -3.29
C GLY A 59 15.46 -12.93 -1.78
N GLY A 60 16.66 -12.66 -1.23
CA GLY A 60 16.91 -12.69 0.21
C GLY A 60 16.89 -14.10 0.78
N ALA A 61 16.50 -14.24 2.04
CA ALA A 61 16.41 -15.54 2.71
C ALA A 61 15.23 -16.38 2.18
N VAL A 62 15.36 -17.70 2.28
CA VAL A 62 14.29 -18.66 1.94
C VAL A 62 13.94 -19.46 3.17
N SER A 63 12.67 -19.46 3.57
CA SER A 63 12.19 -20.22 4.71
C SER A 63 12.20 -21.72 4.44
N LYS A 64 12.10 -22.55 5.49
CA LYS A 64 11.96 -24.02 5.35
C LYS A 64 10.75 -24.44 4.54
N ALA A 65 9.72 -23.60 4.45
CA ALA A 65 8.51 -23.83 3.66
C ALA A 65 8.63 -23.31 2.22
N GLY A 66 9.81 -22.80 1.82
CA GLY A 66 10.04 -22.29 0.47
C GLY A 66 9.58 -20.84 0.24
N ASN A 67 9.14 -20.11 1.28
CA ASN A 67 8.78 -18.70 1.13
C ASN A 67 10.04 -17.86 0.95
N VAL A 68 10.06 -17.06 -0.11
CA VAL A 68 11.17 -16.16 -0.45
C VAL A 68 10.95 -14.82 0.26
N GLU A 69 12.00 -14.29 0.87
CA GLU A 69 11.96 -13.06 1.65
C GLU A 69 11.45 -11.86 0.85
N SER A 70 11.93 -11.65 -0.37
CA SER A 70 11.53 -10.53 -1.23
C SER A 70 10.02 -10.47 -1.47
N HIS A 71 9.37 -11.64 -1.63
CA HIS A 71 7.92 -11.75 -1.81
C HIS A 71 7.16 -11.41 -0.53
N VAL A 72 7.66 -11.88 0.62
CA VAL A 72 7.04 -11.60 1.93
C VAL A 72 7.16 -10.11 2.24
N ASN A 73 8.35 -9.52 2.03
CA ASN A 73 8.59 -8.10 2.25
C ASN A 73 7.66 -7.23 1.38
N LEU A 74 7.52 -7.57 0.10
CA LEU A 74 6.61 -6.86 -0.81
C LEU A 74 5.15 -6.97 -0.37
N ALA A 75 4.72 -8.16 0.03
CA ALA A 75 3.36 -8.38 0.48
C ALA A 75 3.02 -7.59 1.76
N ILE A 76 3.97 -7.45 2.68
CA ILE A 76 3.82 -6.62 3.89
C ILE A 76 3.82 -5.15 3.52
N ALA A 77 4.76 -4.71 2.69
CA ALA A 77 4.90 -3.33 2.23
C ALA A 77 3.62 -2.83 1.54
N THR A 78 3.05 -3.62 0.63
CA THR A 78 1.80 -3.30 -0.07
C THR A 78 0.61 -3.16 0.90
N ARG A 79 0.52 -4.02 1.93
CA ARG A 79 -0.52 -3.88 2.95
C ARG A 79 -0.34 -2.64 3.80
N LEU A 80 0.91 -2.31 4.14
CA LEU A 80 1.24 -1.11 4.90
C LEU A 80 0.90 0.16 4.11
N ASP A 81 1.25 0.21 2.81
CA ASP A 81 0.88 1.28 1.90
C ASP A 81 -0.64 1.53 1.90
N HIS A 82 -1.44 0.47 1.72
CA HIS A 82 -2.89 0.57 1.75
C HIS A 82 -3.42 1.09 3.09
N ILE A 83 -2.88 0.61 4.21
CA ILE A 83 -3.29 1.06 5.55
C ILE A 83 -2.94 2.53 5.76
N LEU A 84 -1.71 2.95 5.44
CA LEU A 84 -1.27 4.33 5.58
C LEU A 84 -2.08 5.27 4.67
N GLY A 85 -2.39 4.83 3.43
CA GLY A 85 -3.25 5.55 2.51
C GLY A 85 -4.67 5.79 3.06
N LEU A 86 -5.25 4.81 3.77
CA LEU A 86 -6.54 4.98 4.46
C LEU A 86 -6.50 6.06 5.56
N PHE A 87 -5.33 6.28 6.16
CA PHE A 87 -5.11 7.34 7.16
C PHE A 87 -4.66 8.67 6.54
N GLY A 88 -4.60 8.76 5.22
CA GLY A 88 -4.24 9.99 4.50
C GLY A 88 -2.75 10.32 4.53
N ALA A 89 -1.87 9.33 4.78
CA ALA A 89 -0.44 9.53 4.69
C ALA A 89 0.02 9.64 3.22
N ASN A 90 1.03 10.46 2.97
CA ASN A 90 1.76 10.43 1.71
C ASN A 90 2.71 9.24 1.75
N VAL A 91 2.56 8.29 0.83
CA VAL A 91 3.38 7.09 0.78
C VAL A 91 4.12 7.01 -0.55
N VAL A 92 5.39 6.63 -0.49
CA VAL A 92 6.23 6.31 -1.64
C VAL A 92 6.78 4.90 -1.46
N MET A 93 6.36 3.96 -2.30
CA MET A 93 6.94 2.62 -2.36
C MET A 93 8.19 2.65 -3.25
N LEU A 94 9.33 2.11 -2.79
CA LEU A 94 10.53 2.02 -3.62
C LEU A 94 10.38 1.01 -4.77
N ARG A 95 9.62 -0.06 -4.54
CA ARG A 95 9.17 -1.01 -5.56
C ARG A 95 7.75 -1.50 -5.27
N THR A 96 7.00 -1.76 -6.31
CA THR A 96 5.62 -2.29 -6.25
C THR A 96 5.49 -3.69 -6.86
N GLU A 97 6.60 -4.18 -7.42
CA GLU A 97 6.70 -5.50 -8.04
C GLU A 97 7.94 -6.24 -7.52
N ASP A 98 8.07 -7.52 -7.87
CA ASP A 98 9.26 -8.28 -7.52
C ASP A 98 10.40 -8.01 -8.51
N VAL A 99 10.97 -6.82 -8.38
CA VAL A 99 12.08 -6.32 -9.21
C VAL A 99 13.20 -5.78 -8.34
N SER A 100 14.42 -5.88 -8.83
CA SER A 100 15.58 -5.14 -8.30
C SER A 100 15.63 -3.75 -8.94
N LEU A 101 16.16 -2.78 -8.21
CA LEU A 101 16.27 -1.39 -8.65
C LEU A 101 17.66 -1.06 -9.23
N HIS A 102 18.44 -2.07 -9.57
CA HIS A 102 19.77 -1.87 -10.15
C HIS A 102 19.70 -1.29 -11.57
N ASP A 103 20.77 -0.65 -12.00
CA ASP A 103 20.92 -0.14 -13.36
C ASP A 103 21.22 -1.28 -14.34
N ASP A 104 20.76 -1.14 -15.58
CA ASP A 104 20.97 -2.13 -16.64
C ASP A 104 22.46 -2.37 -16.96
N SER A 105 23.33 -1.42 -16.61
CA SER A 105 24.79 -1.53 -16.77
C SER A 105 25.46 -2.52 -15.79
N ALA A 106 24.79 -2.85 -14.70
CA ALA A 106 25.31 -3.80 -13.71
C ALA A 106 25.22 -5.23 -14.24
N SER A 107 26.37 -5.88 -14.39
CA SER A 107 26.49 -7.19 -15.04
C SER A 107 26.64 -8.36 -14.08
N THR A 108 27.29 -8.15 -12.95
CA THR A 108 27.49 -9.18 -11.93
C THR A 108 26.48 -9.05 -10.79
N LEU A 109 26.18 -10.13 -10.08
CA LEU A 109 25.30 -10.10 -8.91
C LEU A 109 25.75 -9.09 -7.86
N ARG A 110 27.06 -8.93 -7.67
CA ARG A 110 27.61 -7.94 -6.74
C ARG A 110 27.35 -6.52 -7.22
N GLU A 111 27.60 -6.23 -8.49
CA GLU A 111 27.32 -4.89 -9.08
C GLU A 111 25.85 -4.58 -9.02
N LYS A 112 24.97 -5.52 -9.37
CA LYS A 112 23.51 -5.37 -9.28
C LYS A 112 23.08 -5.03 -7.85
N LYS A 113 23.60 -5.75 -6.85
CA LYS A 113 23.29 -5.49 -5.45
C LYS A 113 23.76 -4.12 -4.96
N VAL A 114 24.98 -3.71 -5.35
CA VAL A 114 25.51 -2.38 -5.00
C VAL A 114 24.70 -1.28 -5.69
N SER A 115 24.40 -1.44 -6.97
CA SER A 115 23.59 -0.49 -7.74
C SER A 115 22.17 -0.38 -7.17
N ASP A 116 21.53 -1.51 -6.84
CA ASP A 116 20.20 -1.55 -6.20
C ASP A 116 20.18 -0.74 -4.89
N LEU A 117 21.15 -0.95 -4.01
CA LEU A 117 21.26 -0.21 -2.76
C LEU A 117 21.48 1.29 -2.99
N HIS A 118 22.35 1.67 -3.92
CA HIS A 118 22.56 3.08 -4.27
C HIS A 118 21.27 3.73 -4.80
N ASN A 119 20.54 3.05 -5.66
CA ASN A 119 19.30 3.57 -6.23
C ASN A 119 18.18 3.68 -5.19
N ARG A 120 18.12 2.78 -4.20
CA ARG A 120 17.23 2.92 -3.04
C ARG A 120 17.57 4.16 -2.23
N VAL A 121 18.83 4.33 -1.84
CA VAL A 121 19.31 5.51 -1.09
C VAL A 121 18.99 6.79 -1.87
N ALA A 122 19.33 6.86 -3.15
CA ALA A 122 19.06 8.03 -3.98
C ALA A 122 17.57 8.42 -4.03
N ARG A 123 16.68 7.43 -4.12
CA ARG A 123 15.21 7.68 -4.09
C ARG A 123 14.74 8.18 -2.74
N ILE A 124 15.29 7.66 -1.64
CA ILE A 124 14.98 8.11 -0.28
C ILE A 124 15.43 9.54 -0.09
N GLU A 125 16.68 9.87 -0.44
CA GLU A 125 17.26 11.22 -0.33
C GLU A 125 16.54 12.25 -1.21
N ALA A 126 16.04 11.84 -2.37
CA ALA A 126 15.24 12.69 -3.25
C ALA A 126 13.81 12.95 -2.73
N THR A 127 13.37 12.27 -1.68
CA THR A 127 12.02 12.42 -1.12
C THR A 127 12.05 13.42 0.05
N PRO A 128 11.43 14.61 -0.09
CA PRO A 128 11.42 15.60 0.99
C PRO A 128 10.66 15.08 2.22
N HIS A 129 11.18 15.39 3.40
CA HIS A 129 10.58 15.04 4.69
C HIS A 129 10.25 13.54 4.80
N ALA A 130 11.17 12.69 4.33
CA ALA A 130 10.98 11.25 4.30
C ALA A 130 11.18 10.60 5.67
N THR A 131 10.22 9.78 6.08
CA THR A 131 10.40 8.77 7.12
C THR A 131 10.50 7.40 6.45
N LEU A 132 11.65 6.73 6.59
CA LEU A 132 11.89 5.42 5.97
C LEU A 132 11.35 4.29 6.85
N ILE A 133 10.60 3.37 6.23
CA ILE A 133 10.26 2.07 6.80
C ILE A 133 10.81 1.00 5.85
N SER A 134 11.92 0.37 6.23
CA SER A 134 12.49 -0.75 5.49
C SER A 134 12.05 -2.07 6.11
N ILE A 135 11.59 -2.99 5.28
CA ILE A 135 10.97 -4.27 5.69
C ILE A 135 11.85 -5.42 5.22
N HIS A 136 12.32 -6.20 6.17
CA HIS A 136 13.15 -7.39 5.97
C HIS A 136 12.69 -8.56 6.85
N GLN A 137 13.04 -9.78 6.45
CA GLN A 137 12.89 -10.99 7.25
C GLN A 137 14.26 -11.47 7.67
N ASN A 138 14.71 -11.04 8.85
CA ASN A 138 16.03 -11.46 9.35
C ASN A 138 16.03 -12.95 9.69
N THR A 139 17.11 -13.65 9.33
CA THR A 139 17.36 -15.05 9.69
C THR A 139 18.51 -15.12 10.67
N TYR A 140 18.31 -15.88 11.75
CA TYR A 140 19.37 -16.19 12.71
C TYR A 140 19.41 -17.70 12.99
N ASP A 141 20.44 -18.36 12.47
CA ASP A 141 20.56 -19.82 12.58
C ASP A 141 21.08 -20.29 13.94
N GLY A 142 21.57 -19.39 14.78
CA GLY A 142 22.20 -19.70 16.06
C GLY A 142 21.25 -20.13 17.18
N SER A 143 19.97 -19.76 17.10
CA SER A 143 18.98 -20.11 18.14
C SER A 143 17.56 -19.83 17.71
N SER A 144 16.64 -20.77 17.92
CA SER A 144 15.20 -20.59 17.73
C SER A 144 14.54 -19.69 18.80
N ARG A 145 15.31 -19.22 19.79
CA ARG A 145 14.81 -18.32 20.84
C ARG A 145 14.52 -16.93 20.30
N TYR A 146 15.24 -16.48 19.26
CA TYR A 146 15.07 -15.17 18.65
C TYR A 146 14.02 -15.26 17.53
N HIS A 147 12.85 -14.73 17.79
CA HIS A 147 11.74 -14.70 16.83
C HIS A 147 10.82 -13.50 17.12
N GLY A 148 10.00 -13.12 16.15
CA GLY A 148 9.09 -12.00 16.23
C GLY A 148 9.63 -10.73 15.56
N ALA A 149 8.83 -9.67 15.60
CA ALA A 149 9.18 -8.39 14.98
C ALA A 149 10.27 -7.68 15.80
N GLN A 150 11.22 -7.08 15.10
CA GLN A 150 12.27 -6.23 15.65
C GLN A 150 12.25 -4.89 14.91
N VAL A 151 12.47 -3.81 15.64
CA VAL A 151 12.61 -2.44 15.09
C VAL A 151 13.96 -1.89 15.54
N PHE A 152 14.72 -1.32 14.60
CA PHE A 152 16.05 -0.76 14.82
C PHE A 152 16.07 0.73 14.60
#